data_77a4f149fb5981b306d5d1adab7dccda
#
_entry.id   77a4f149fb5981b306d5d1adab7dccda
#
_cell.length_a   1.000
_cell.length_b   1.000
_cell.length_c   1.000
_cell.angle_alpha   90.00
_cell.angle_beta   90.00
_cell.angle_gamma   90.00
#
_symmetry.space_group_name_H-M   'P 1'
#
loop_
_entity.id
_entity.type
_entity.pdbx_description
1 polymer ?
#
loop_
_entity_poly.entity_id
_entity_poly.type
_entity_poly.pdbx_seq_one_letter_code
_entity_poly.pdbx_strand_id
1 'polypeptide(L)'
;MEQIPFDKRSGKIWFNSKLVEWQDTKVHVISHGMHYASLVFEGLRIYNTKIFKLEEHTQRLFHSAKIMDMKIPYTIEEINSATVSLVKNQNIQNGYIRPFVWRGSEMMAVSAQKTKIHVAIATWEWGTYF
;
A
#
# COMPACT_ATOMS: atom_id res chain seq x y z
N MET A 1 -16.33 15.78 -17.16
CA MET A 1 -16.61 15.13 -15.87
C MET A 1 -15.43 15.38 -14.93
N GLU A 2 -15.68 16.03 -13.83
CA GLU A 2 -14.61 16.28 -12.86
C GLU A 2 -14.23 14.98 -12.16
N GLN A 3 -12.93 14.72 -12.06
CA GLN A 3 -12.44 13.60 -11.29
C GLN A 3 -12.39 13.97 -9.81
N ILE A 4 -12.86 13.08 -8.96
CA ILE A 4 -12.74 13.26 -7.52
C ILE A 4 -11.26 13.14 -7.17
N PRO A 5 -10.67 14.09 -6.44
CA PRO A 5 -9.29 13.94 -5.96
C PRO A 5 -9.13 12.63 -5.19
N PHE A 6 -7.97 11.98 -5.36
CA PHE A 6 -7.78 10.66 -4.75
C PHE A 6 -7.94 10.67 -3.24
N ASP A 7 -7.53 11.73 -2.56
CA ASP A 7 -7.66 11.83 -1.11
C ASP A 7 -9.11 12.06 -0.64
N LYS A 8 -10.04 12.33 -1.57
CA LYS A 8 -11.46 12.55 -1.28
C LYS A 8 -12.34 11.36 -1.63
N ARG A 9 -11.75 10.24 -2.02
CA ARG A 9 -12.51 9.03 -2.32
C ARG A 9 -13.09 8.43 -1.04
N SER A 10 -14.10 7.58 -1.21
CA SER A 10 -14.69 6.81 -0.12
C SER A 10 -14.16 5.37 -0.15
N GLY A 11 -14.39 4.66 0.92
CA GLY A 11 -13.98 3.27 1.06
C GLY A 11 -12.98 3.07 2.19
N LYS A 12 -12.27 1.96 2.15
CA LYS A 12 -11.31 1.58 3.18
C LYS A 12 -9.93 1.37 2.56
N ILE A 13 -8.91 1.63 3.37
CA ILE A 13 -7.52 1.27 3.08
C ILE A 13 -7.06 0.34 4.21
N TRP A 14 -6.37 -0.73 3.85
CA TRP A 14 -5.70 -1.58 4.84
C TRP A 14 -4.42 -0.84 5.27
N PHE A 15 -4.38 -0.46 6.54
CA PHE A 15 -3.31 0.37 7.08
C PHE A 15 -2.80 -0.27 8.38
N ASN A 16 -1.59 -0.81 8.36
CA ASN A 16 -0.97 -1.46 9.52
C ASN A 16 -1.92 -2.46 10.19
N SER A 17 -2.46 -3.39 9.42
CA SER A 17 -3.35 -4.48 9.85
C SER A 17 -4.79 -4.08 10.17
N LYS A 18 -5.19 -2.84 9.91
CA LYS A 18 -6.56 -2.37 10.17
C LYS A 18 -7.18 -1.79 8.92
N LEU A 19 -8.49 -1.92 8.77
CA LEU A 19 -9.24 -1.20 7.74
C LEU A 19 -9.57 0.18 8.28
N VAL A 20 -9.05 1.20 7.62
CA VAL A 20 -9.21 2.61 8.00
C VAL A 20 -9.97 3.33 6.89
N GLU A 21 -10.85 4.25 7.26
CA GLU A 21 -11.56 5.07 6.29
C GLU A 21 -10.57 5.75 5.34
N TRP A 22 -10.88 5.73 4.06
CA TRP A 22 -10.02 6.27 3.02
C TRP A 22 -9.53 7.68 3.35
N GLN A 23 -10.46 8.55 3.74
CA GLN A 23 -10.15 9.97 3.99
C GLN A 23 -9.40 10.20 5.31
N ASP A 24 -9.33 9.20 6.17
CA ASP A 24 -8.62 9.28 7.45
C ASP A 24 -7.22 8.66 7.39
N THR A 25 -6.84 8.06 6.26
CA THR A 25 -5.51 7.47 6.08
C THR A 25 -4.51 8.57 5.72
N LYS A 26 -3.88 9.11 6.75
CA LYS A 26 -2.95 10.24 6.63
C LYS A 26 -1.65 9.92 7.34
N VAL A 27 -0.58 10.57 6.91
CA VAL A 27 0.73 10.44 7.57
C VAL A 27 1.23 11.83 7.95
N HIS A 28 2.12 11.87 8.93
CA HIS A 28 2.72 13.12 9.37
C HIS A 28 3.69 13.63 8.31
N VAL A 29 3.79 14.96 8.15
CA VAL A 29 4.68 15.57 7.15
C VAL A 29 6.17 15.30 7.44
N ILE A 30 6.52 14.90 8.68
CA ILE A 30 7.87 14.52 9.06
C ILE A 30 8.13 13.03 8.85
N SER A 31 7.28 12.34 8.11
CA SER A 31 7.54 10.94 7.76
C SER A 31 8.84 10.83 6.97
N HIS A 32 9.72 9.96 7.42
CA HIS A 32 11.06 9.77 6.81
C HIS A 32 10.94 9.48 5.31
N GLY A 33 9.95 8.68 4.93
CA GLY A 33 9.72 8.33 3.52
C GLY A 33 9.48 9.54 2.62
N MET A 34 8.89 10.61 3.13
CA MET A 34 8.65 11.83 2.35
C MET A 34 9.92 12.65 2.11
N HIS A 35 10.92 12.52 2.98
CA HIS A 35 12.14 13.33 2.93
C HIS A 35 13.31 12.61 2.28
N TYR A 36 13.39 11.29 2.49
CA TYR A 36 14.52 10.48 2.01
C TYR A 36 14.10 9.43 1.01
N ALA A 37 12.87 9.49 0.52
CA ALA A 37 12.32 8.53 -0.45
C ALA A 37 12.39 7.08 0.05
N SER A 38 12.33 6.86 1.35
CA SER A 38 12.35 5.52 1.96
C SER A 38 10.96 4.90 1.91
N LEU A 39 10.52 4.61 0.70
CA LEU A 39 9.23 4.00 0.39
C LEU A 39 9.40 3.11 -0.84
N VAL A 40 8.77 1.95 -0.79
CA VAL A 40 8.66 1.03 -1.95
C VAL A 40 7.20 0.66 -2.15
N PHE A 41 6.83 0.37 -3.40
CA PHE A 41 5.46 0.00 -3.71
C PHE A 41 5.40 -0.99 -4.87
N GLU A 42 4.24 -1.62 -5.01
CA GLU A 42 3.89 -2.43 -6.16
C GLU A 42 2.60 -1.91 -6.80
N GLY A 43 2.34 -2.33 -8.01
CA GLY A 43 1.10 -2.03 -8.70
C GLY A 43 0.56 -3.30 -9.33
N LEU A 44 -0.66 -3.69 -8.94
CA LEU A 44 -1.31 -4.90 -9.43
C LEU A 44 -2.62 -4.56 -10.11
N ARG A 45 -2.97 -5.34 -11.12
CA ARG A 45 -4.28 -5.22 -11.78
C ARG A 45 -5.23 -6.27 -11.25
N ILE A 46 -6.50 -5.88 -11.22
CA ILE A 46 -7.63 -6.77 -10.97
C ILE A 46 -8.42 -6.86 -12.27
N TYR A 47 -8.64 -8.06 -12.74
CA TYR A 47 -9.43 -8.34 -13.95
C TYR A 47 -10.57 -9.25 -13.57
N ASN A 48 -11.80 -8.76 -13.71
CA ASN A 48 -13.00 -9.55 -13.43
C ASN A 48 -12.92 -10.22 -12.05
N THR A 49 -12.64 -9.43 -11.01
CA THR A 49 -12.48 -9.81 -9.60
C THR A 49 -11.21 -10.63 -9.28
N LYS A 50 -10.42 -10.98 -10.27
CA LYS A 50 -9.21 -11.79 -10.07
C LYS A 50 -7.98 -10.91 -10.06
N ILE A 51 -7.14 -11.10 -9.05
CA ILE A 51 -5.88 -10.36 -8.90
C ILE A 51 -4.82 -11.04 -9.76
N PHE A 52 -4.21 -10.27 -10.65
CA PHE A 52 -3.19 -10.80 -11.56
C PHE A 52 -1.83 -10.83 -10.86
N LYS A 53 -1.24 -12.03 -10.77
CA LYS A 53 0.13 -12.24 -10.27
C LYS A 53 0.36 -11.74 -8.84
N LEU A 54 -0.60 -11.95 -7.95
CA LEU A 54 -0.50 -11.48 -6.57
C LEU A 54 0.77 -11.98 -5.88
N GLU A 55 1.05 -13.28 -5.94
CA GLU A 55 2.21 -13.87 -5.27
C GLU A 55 3.52 -13.23 -5.74
N GLU A 56 3.70 -13.10 -7.05
CA GLU A 56 4.93 -12.55 -7.63
C GLU A 56 5.12 -11.08 -7.25
N HIS A 57 4.03 -10.30 -7.25
CA HIS A 57 4.09 -8.90 -6.84
C HIS A 57 4.41 -8.75 -5.36
N THR A 58 3.82 -9.57 -4.51
CA THR A 58 4.12 -9.53 -3.07
C THR A 58 5.57 -9.90 -2.80
N GLN A 59 6.08 -10.93 -3.46
CA GLN A 59 7.49 -11.30 -3.35
C GLN A 59 8.40 -10.15 -3.76
N ARG A 60 8.06 -9.45 -4.84
CA ARG A 60 8.86 -8.30 -5.30
C ARG A 60 8.78 -7.13 -4.33
N LEU A 61 7.62 -6.89 -3.71
CA LEU A 61 7.49 -5.88 -2.68
C LEU A 61 8.44 -6.15 -1.51
N PHE A 62 8.51 -7.39 -1.05
CA PHE A 62 9.41 -7.79 0.03
C PHE A 62 10.87 -7.66 -0.39
N HIS A 63 11.19 -8.02 -1.63
CA HIS A 63 12.53 -7.86 -2.16
C HIS A 63 12.95 -6.37 -2.22
N SER A 64 12.06 -5.52 -2.72
CA SER A 64 12.31 -4.08 -2.78
C SER A 64 12.51 -3.48 -1.39
N ALA A 65 11.69 -3.88 -0.43
CA ALA A 65 11.83 -3.43 0.96
C ALA A 65 13.17 -3.86 1.55
N LYS A 66 13.60 -5.09 1.27
CA LYS A 66 14.90 -5.60 1.74
C LYS A 66 16.06 -4.79 1.18
N ILE A 67 16.01 -4.41 -0.11
CA ILE A 67 17.04 -3.56 -0.73
C ILE A 67 17.14 -2.23 0.00
N MET A 68 16.02 -1.68 0.45
CA MET A 68 15.96 -0.42 1.19
C MET A 68 16.17 -0.62 2.70
N ASP A 69 16.60 -1.79 3.12
CA ASP A 69 16.81 -2.15 4.53
C ASP A 69 15.54 -1.96 5.38
N MET A 70 14.39 -2.23 4.80
CA MET A 70 13.11 -2.19 5.51
C MET A 70 12.59 -3.61 5.71
N LYS A 71 12.36 -3.99 6.96
CA LYS A 71 11.78 -5.29 7.29
C LYS A 71 10.28 -5.12 7.46
N ILE A 72 9.52 -5.71 6.56
CA ILE A 72 8.06 -5.70 6.62
C ILE A 72 7.61 -6.51 7.84
N PRO A 73 6.80 -5.94 8.76
CA PRO A 73 6.40 -6.64 9.99
C PRO A 73 5.25 -7.63 9.79
N TYR A 74 5.08 -8.13 8.59
CA TYR A 74 4.07 -9.12 8.22
C TYR A 74 4.70 -10.18 7.33
N THR A 75 4.07 -11.36 7.24
CA THR A 75 4.50 -12.39 6.30
C THR A 75 3.90 -12.12 4.92
N ILE A 76 4.48 -12.77 3.90
CA ILE A 76 3.94 -12.73 2.53
C ILE A 76 2.48 -13.21 2.53
N GLU A 77 2.20 -14.29 3.26
CA GLU A 77 0.86 -14.86 3.35
C GLU A 77 -0.14 -13.89 3.98
N GLU A 78 0.29 -13.16 5.01
CA GLU A 78 -0.55 -12.15 5.66
C GLU A 78 -0.87 -10.99 4.70
N ILE A 79 0.11 -10.53 3.94
CA ILE A 79 -0.09 -9.46 2.94
C ILE A 79 -1.02 -9.95 1.82
N ASN A 80 -0.82 -11.18 1.33
CA ASN A 80 -1.67 -11.75 0.28
C ASN A 80 -3.11 -11.89 0.77
N SER A 81 -3.32 -12.40 1.99
CA SER A 81 -4.65 -12.53 2.57
C SER A 81 -5.33 -11.17 2.78
N ALA A 82 -4.58 -10.20 3.28
CA ALA A 82 -5.09 -8.84 3.46
C ALA A 82 -5.51 -8.23 2.12
N THR A 83 -4.74 -8.45 1.08
CA THR A 83 -5.02 -7.93 -0.26
C THR A 83 -6.32 -8.53 -0.82
N VAL A 84 -6.47 -9.85 -0.74
CA VAL A 84 -7.68 -10.54 -1.22
C VAL A 84 -8.90 -10.05 -0.44
N SER A 85 -8.80 -9.97 0.88
CA SER A 85 -9.91 -9.51 1.73
C SER A 85 -10.30 -8.06 1.41
N LEU A 86 -9.32 -7.20 1.18
CA LEU A 86 -9.57 -5.80 0.87
C LEU A 86 -10.32 -5.65 -0.46
N VAL A 87 -9.87 -6.36 -1.49
CA VAL A 87 -10.51 -6.32 -2.82
C VAL A 87 -11.97 -6.76 -2.72
N LYS A 88 -12.23 -7.82 -1.97
CA LYS A 88 -13.61 -8.30 -1.73
C LYS A 88 -14.42 -7.29 -0.94
N ASN A 89 -13.86 -6.73 0.12
CA ASN A 89 -14.53 -5.76 0.97
C ASN A 89 -14.93 -4.51 0.19
N GLN A 90 -14.09 -4.07 -0.75
CA GLN A 90 -14.34 -2.87 -1.55
C GLN A 90 -15.11 -3.17 -2.85
N ASN A 91 -15.47 -4.43 -3.11
CA ASN A 91 -16.23 -4.86 -4.30
C ASN A 91 -15.57 -4.43 -5.62
N ILE A 92 -14.25 -4.54 -5.70
CA ILE A 92 -13.53 -4.15 -6.91
C ILE A 92 -13.61 -5.27 -7.94
N GLN A 93 -14.12 -4.97 -9.12
CA GLN A 93 -14.19 -5.93 -10.23
C GLN A 93 -13.05 -5.76 -11.22
N ASN A 94 -12.81 -4.55 -11.67
CA ASN A 94 -11.70 -4.21 -12.57
C ASN A 94 -11.00 -2.99 -11.98
N GLY A 95 -9.78 -3.15 -11.59
CA GLY A 95 -9.13 -2.08 -10.87
C GLY A 95 -7.65 -2.28 -10.64
N TYR A 96 -7.19 -1.61 -9.64
CA TYR A 96 -5.79 -1.49 -9.31
C TYR A 96 -5.57 -1.68 -7.81
N ILE A 97 -4.45 -2.25 -7.47
CA ILE A 97 -4.02 -2.41 -6.08
C ILE A 97 -2.64 -1.78 -5.94
N ARG A 98 -2.49 -0.93 -4.93
CA ARG A 98 -1.21 -0.33 -4.57
C ARG A 98 -0.84 -0.74 -3.14
N PRO A 99 -0.02 -1.77 -2.97
CA PRO A 99 0.61 -2.02 -1.68
C PRO A 99 1.88 -1.19 -1.57
N PHE A 100 2.16 -0.65 -0.41
CA PHE A 100 3.37 0.16 -0.21
C PHE A 100 3.86 0.07 1.22
N VAL A 101 5.18 0.27 1.36
CA VAL A 101 5.92 0.13 2.61
C VAL A 101 6.79 1.37 2.76
N TRP A 102 6.79 2.00 3.93
CA TRP A 102 7.57 3.21 4.13
C TRP A 102 8.07 3.34 5.57
N ARG A 103 9.11 4.16 5.73
CA ARG A 103 9.60 4.53 7.06
C ARG A 103 8.80 5.72 7.57
N GLY A 104 8.36 5.63 8.82
CA GLY A 104 7.45 6.60 9.43
C GLY A 104 8.14 7.81 10.04
N SER A 105 7.42 8.44 10.97
CA SER A 105 7.77 9.74 11.56
C SER A 105 8.40 9.63 12.95
N GLU A 106 8.79 8.44 13.38
CA GLU A 106 9.32 8.19 14.72
C GLU A 106 10.74 8.71 14.90
N MET A 107 11.45 8.93 13.80
CA MET A 107 12.80 9.47 13.79
C MET A 107 13.05 10.20 12.48
N MET A 108 13.68 11.37 12.54
CA MET A 108 14.04 12.14 11.36
C MET A 108 15.55 12.42 11.37
N ALA A 109 16.28 11.59 10.64
CA ALA A 109 17.71 11.73 10.41
C ALA A 109 18.08 10.86 9.21
N VAL A 110 19.28 11.06 8.67
CA VAL A 110 19.79 10.19 7.60
C VAL A 110 19.81 8.73 8.07
N SER A 111 20.22 8.50 9.31
CA SER A 111 20.11 7.18 9.92
C SER A 111 18.63 6.89 10.20
N ALA A 112 18.14 5.79 9.60
CA ALA A 112 16.72 5.46 9.61
C ALA A 112 16.36 4.32 10.57
N GLN A 113 17.31 3.84 11.37
CA GLN A 113 17.16 2.59 12.12
C GLN A 113 16.06 2.65 13.18
N LYS A 114 15.73 3.83 13.68
CA LYS A 114 14.73 4.01 14.73
C LYS A 114 13.35 4.33 14.18
N THR A 115 13.16 4.39 12.87
CA THR A 115 11.84 4.54 12.27
C THR A 115 11.09 3.23 12.30
N LYS A 116 9.77 3.30 12.48
CA LYS A 116 8.90 2.14 12.28
C LYS A 116 8.66 1.93 10.79
N ILE A 117 8.46 0.69 10.42
CA ILE A 117 8.08 0.31 9.05
C ILE A 117 6.57 0.19 9.01
N HIS A 118 5.97 1.01 8.17
CA HIS A 118 4.52 1.05 7.98
C HIS A 118 4.16 0.38 6.67
N VAL A 119 2.98 -0.22 6.61
CA VAL A 119 2.49 -0.91 5.42
C VAL A 119 1.04 -0.54 5.20
N ALA A 120 0.70 -0.22 3.97
CA ALA A 120 -0.68 0.01 3.58
C ALA A 120 -0.97 -0.63 2.24
N ILE A 121 -2.24 -0.93 2.02
CA ILE A 121 -2.74 -1.47 0.75
C ILE A 121 -3.99 -0.67 0.40
N ALA A 122 -3.96 0.01 -0.74
CA ALA A 122 -5.11 0.71 -1.29
C ALA A 122 -5.56 0.03 -2.57
N THR A 123 -6.85 0.05 -2.83
CA THR A 123 -7.42 -0.50 -4.07
C THR A 123 -8.57 0.37 -4.53
N TRP A 124 -8.72 0.49 -5.84
CA TRP A 124 -9.79 1.29 -6.42
C TRP A 124 -10.15 0.79 -7.80
N GLU A 125 -11.39 1.07 -8.21
CA GLU A 125 -11.82 0.80 -9.57
C GLU A 125 -10.99 1.63 -10.54
N TRP A 126 -10.47 0.97 -11.56
CA TRP A 126 -9.68 1.64 -12.57
C TRP A 126 -9.85 0.91 -13.89
N GLY A 127 -10.37 1.61 -14.90
CA GLY A 127 -10.58 1.05 -16.22
C GLY A 127 -9.27 0.82 -16.96
N THR A 128 -9.39 0.68 -18.28
CA THR A 128 -8.19 0.51 -19.12
C THR A 128 -7.35 1.78 -19.11
N TYR A 129 -6.04 1.60 -19.09
CA TYR A 129 -5.10 2.73 -19.13
C TYR A 129 -5.01 3.38 -20.51
N PHE A 130 -5.40 2.64 -21.52
CA PHE A 130 -5.20 3.02 -22.92
C PHE A 130 -6.51 3.05 -23.68
#